data_2f2be4a1656f1893f84be8f1e423bc01
#
_entry.id   2f2be4a1656f1893f84be8f1e423bc01
#
_cell.length_a   1.000
_cell.length_b   1.000
_cell.length_c   1.000
_cell.angle_alpha   90.00
_cell.angle_beta   90.00
_cell.angle_gamma   90.00
#
_symmetry.space_group_name_H-M   'P 1'
#
loop_
_entity.id
_entity.type
_entity.pdbx_description
1 polymer ?
#
loop_
_entity_poly.entity_id
_entity_poly.type
_entity_poly.pdbx_seq_one_letter_code
_entity_poly.pdbx_strand_id
1 'polypeptide(L)'
;SRALAGLGVVFQQSALDLDLTVAANLRFHTDLHGMPRAQALERIDHGLALLGLQEQAGAVVRSLSGGNRRKVELVRSLLHRPRVLLMDEATVGLDPASRQQLLDAVRALCTRDGMAVLWATHLIEEARAADRLLLLHQGQVRFDGSTTEFMAAAEGGDFQAEVLRQLGRHGD
;
A
#
# COMPACT_ATOMS: atom_id res chain seq x y z
N SER A 1 15.09 -16.27 2.83
CA SER A 1 14.89 -16.59 4.26
C SER A 1 13.39 -16.66 4.55
N ARG A 2 12.98 -17.45 5.57
CA ARG A 2 11.55 -17.56 5.98
C ARG A 2 10.89 -16.22 6.33
N ALA A 3 11.65 -15.25 6.83
CA ALA A 3 11.16 -13.93 7.18
C ALA A 3 10.66 -13.15 5.96
N LEU A 4 11.38 -13.21 4.84
CA LEU A 4 10.99 -12.50 3.60
C LEU A 4 9.77 -13.13 2.92
N ALA A 5 9.49 -14.40 3.15
CA ALA A 5 8.32 -15.08 2.59
C ALA A 5 6.99 -14.56 3.19
N GLY A 6 7.03 -13.91 4.36
CA GLY A 6 5.86 -13.30 4.99
C GLY A 6 5.71 -11.81 4.74
N LEU A 7 6.53 -11.22 3.85
CA LEU A 7 6.59 -9.79 3.59
C LEU A 7 6.13 -9.48 2.17
N GLY A 8 5.10 -8.66 2.02
CA GLY A 8 4.71 -8.02 0.76
C GLY A 8 5.34 -6.63 0.66
N VAL A 9 5.68 -6.20 -0.55
CA VAL A 9 6.24 -4.86 -0.76
C VAL A 9 5.62 -4.22 -1.99
N VAL A 10 5.16 -2.98 -1.82
CA VAL A 10 4.75 -2.08 -2.90
C VAL A 10 5.72 -0.92 -2.91
N PHE A 11 6.59 -0.87 -3.91
CA PHE A 11 7.62 0.17 -4.03
C PHE A 11 7.04 1.46 -4.63
N GLN A 12 7.73 2.57 -4.42
CA GLN A 12 7.42 3.85 -5.08
C GLN A 12 7.46 3.71 -6.61
N GLN A 13 8.52 3.08 -7.13
CA GLN A 13 8.62 2.76 -8.56
C GLN A 13 7.96 1.43 -8.87
N SER A 14 7.28 1.38 -10.04
CA SER A 14 6.63 0.15 -10.49
C SER A 14 7.64 -0.98 -10.72
N ALA A 15 7.31 -2.15 -10.18
CA ALA A 15 8.06 -3.39 -10.40
C ALA A 15 7.32 -4.34 -11.37
N LEU A 16 6.36 -3.80 -12.13
CA LEU A 16 5.66 -4.53 -13.21
C LEU A 16 6.41 -4.37 -14.52
N ASP A 17 6.46 -5.44 -15.30
CA ASP A 17 6.87 -5.38 -16.70
C ASP A 17 5.75 -4.75 -17.52
N LEU A 18 6.02 -3.60 -18.13
CA LEU A 18 5.02 -2.82 -18.87
C LEU A 18 4.60 -3.48 -20.18
N ASP A 19 5.38 -4.39 -20.73
CA ASP A 19 5.12 -5.04 -22.02
C ASP A 19 4.41 -6.38 -21.86
N LEU A 20 4.29 -6.89 -20.64
CA LEU A 20 3.52 -8.08 -20.32
C LEU A 20 2.07 -7.72 -19.96
N THR A 21 1.18 -8.73 -20.08
CA THR A 21 -0.19 -8.61 -19.59
C THR A 21 -0.21 -8.63 -18.05
N VAL A 22 -1.30 -8.15 -17.46
CA VAL A 22 -1.53 -8.22 -16.01
C VAL A 22 -1.39 -9.67 -15.53
N ALA A 23 -2.09 -10.60 -16.15
CA ALA A 23 -2.03 -12.02 -15.77
C ALA A 23 -0.61 -12.61 -15.91
N ALA A 24 0.16 -12.22 -16.93
CA ALA A 24 1.53 -12.68 -17.12
C ALA A 24 2.46 -12.16 -15.99
N ASN A 25 2.36 -10.86 -15.64
CA ASN A 25 3.11 -10.28 -14.52
C ASN A 25 2.81 -11.02 -13.20
N LEU A 26 1.53 -11.23 -12.89
CA LEU A 26 1.11 -11.88 -11.66
C LEU A 26 1.55 -13.36 -11.64
N ARG A 27 1.46 -14.07 -12.77
CA ARG A 27 1.94 -15.45 -12.88
C ARG A 27 3.45 -15.52 -12.67
N PHE A 28 4.22 -14.66 -13.32
CA PHE A 28 5.66 -14.62 -13.13
C PHE A 28 6.03 -14.46 -11.64
N HIS A 29 5.32 -13.60 -10.92
CA HIS A 29 5.54 -13.42 -9.48
C HIS A 29 5.21 -14.69 -8.68
N THR A 30 4.11 -15.38 -9.00
CA THR A 30 3.77 -16.65 -8.32
C THR A 30 4.78 -17.76 -8.59
N ASP A 31 5.34 -17.80 -9.81
CA ASP A 31 6.39 -18.76 -10.19
C ASP A 31 7.67 -18.51 -9.40
N LEU A 32 8.06 -17.24 -9.21
CA LEU A 32 9.21 -16.87 -8.35
C LEU A 32 9.04 -17.32 -6.89
N HIS A 33 7.80 -17.39 -6.40
CA HIS A 33 7.48 -17.90 -5.06
C HIS A 33 7.28 -19.42 -5.03
N GLY A 34 7.51 -20.13 -6.14
CA GLY A 34 7.35 -21.59 -6.23
C GLY A 34 5.90 -22.04 -6.01
N MET A 35 4.91 -21.21 -6.34
CA MET A 35 3.52 -21.51 -6.10
C MET A 35 2.98 -22.52 -7.15
N PRO A 36 2.29 -23.60 -6.72
CA PRO A 36 1.66 -24.53 -7.65
C PRO A 36 0.67 -23.82 -8.57
N ARG A 37 0.65 -24.18 -9.85
CA ARG A 37 -0.14 -23.50 -10.90
C ARG A 37 -1.63 -23.33 -10.55
N ALA A 38 -2.26 -24.36 -10.01
CA ALA A 38 -3.68 -24.29 -9.64
C ALA A 38 -3.91 -23.24 -8.54
N GLN A 39 -3.05 -23.22 -7.52
CA GLN A 39 -3.10 -22.23 -6.44
C GLN A 39 -2.78 -20.81 -6.95
N ALA A 40 -1.83 -20.66 -7.88
CA ALA A 40 -1.49 -19.39 -8.49
C ALA A 40 -2.68 -18.79 -9.22
N LEU A 41 -3.38 -19.57 -10.04
CA LEU A 41 -4.58 -19.12 -10.77
C LEU A 41 -5.67 -18.65 -9.81
N GLU A 42 -6.02 -19.48 -8.82
CA GLU A 42 -7.02 -19.12 -7.81
C GLU A 42 -6.68 -17.81 -7.10
N ARG A 43 -5.42 -17.61 -6.71
CA ARG A 43 -4.99 -16.39 -6.00
C ARG A 43 -4.95 -15.17 -6.90
N ILE A 44 -4.58 -15.33 -8.16
CA ILE A 44 -4.60 -14.24 -9.15
C ILE A 44 -6.04 -13.80 -9.37
N ASP A 45 -6.96 -14.74 -9.62
CA ASP A 45 -8.37 -14.43 -9.85
C ASP A 45 -9.00 -13.75 -8.63
N HIS A 46 -8.72 -14.27 -7.43
CA HIS A 46 -9.18 -13.66 -6.18
C HIS A 46 -8.63 -12.25 -5.97
N GLY A 47 -7.32 -12.06 -6.20
CA GLY A 47 -6.67 -10.76 -6.05
C GLY A 47 -7.18 -9.71 -7.04
N LEU A 48 -7.40 -10.10 -8.29
CA LEU A 48 -7.99 -9.24 -9.31
C LEU A 48 -9.44 -8.87 -8.95
N ALA A 49 -10.23 -9.84 -8.47
CA ALA A 49 -11.60 -9.60 -8.03
C ALA A 49 -11.66 -8.62 -6.84
N LEU A 50 -10.76 -8.76 -5.87
CA LEU A 50 -10.68 -7.88 -4.71
C LEU A 50 -10.53 -6.40 -5.07
N LEU A 51 -9.81 -6.11 -6.16
CA LEU A 51 -9.52 -4.72 -6.60
C LEU A 51 -10.28 -4.31 -7.87
N GLY A 52 -11.24 -5.12 -8.34
CA GLY A 52 -12.07 -4.83 -9.51
C GLY A 52 -11.28 -4.81 -10.83
N LEU A 53 -10.31 -5.71 -10.98
CA LEU A 53 -9.40 -5.77 -12.14
C LEU A 53 -9.60 -7.02 -13.02
N GLN A 54 -10.72 -7.76 -12.87
CA GLN A 54 -10.92 -9.02 -13.60
C GLN A 54 -10.88 -8.82 -15.11
N GLU A 55 -11.53 -7.77 -15.61
CA GLU A 55 -11.58 -7.46 -17.03
C GLU A 55 -10.21 -7.03 -17.60
N GLN A 56 -9.31 -6.58 -16.75
CA GLN A 56 -7.97 -6.13 -17.13
C GLN A 56 -6.93 -7.26 -17.14
N ALA A 57 -7.29 -8.50 -16.78
CA ALA A 57 -6.34 -9.61 -16.70
C ALA A 57 -5.53 -9.84 -17.99
N GLY A 58 -6.18 -9.70 -19.14
CA GLY A 58 -5.55 -9.82 -20.47
C GLY A 58 -4.93 -8.53 -21.01
N ALA A 59 -5.13 -7.40 -20.36
CA ALA A 59 -4.60 -6.12 -20.82
C ALA A 59 -3.09 -6.03 -20.59
N VAL A 60 -2.36 -5.41 -21.51
CA VAL A 60 -0.94 -5.10 -21.37
C VAL A 60 -0.79 -3.98 -20.33
N VAL A 61 0.12 -4.13 -19.36
CA VAL A 61 0.27 -3.20 -18.24
C VAL A 61 0.47 -1.76 -18.69
N ARG A 62 1.20 -1.54 -19.79
CA ARG A 62 1.43 -0.21 -20.37
C ARG A 62 0.12 0.53 -20.72
N SER A 63 -0.93 -0.19 -21.10
CA SER A 63 -2.22 0.41 -21.47
C SER A 63 -3.11 0.80 -20.28
N LEU A 64 -2.75 0.38 -19.06
CA LEU A 64 -3.52 0.68 -17.87
C LEU A 64 -3.33 2.14 -17.40
N SER A 65 -4.35 2.69 -16.73
CA SER A 65 -4.20 3.92 -15.96
C SER A 65 -3.19 3.74 -14.82
N GLY A 66 -2.63 4.83 -14.30
CA GLY A 66 -1.73 4.78 -13.15
C GLY A 66 -2.36 4.09 -11.94
N GLY A 67 -3.63 4.40 -11.65
CA GLY A 67 -4.40 3.77 -10.57
C GLY A 67 -4.54 2.26 -10.75
N ASN A 68 -4.90 1.80 -11.95
CA ASN A 68 -5.02 0.36 -12.21
C ASN A 68 -3.66 -0.34 -12.15
N ARG A 69 -2.58 0.27 -12.64
CA ARG A 69 -1.23 -0.27 -12.48
C ARG A 69 -0.88 -0.45 -11.00
N ARG A 70 -1.18 0.55 -10.16
CA ARG A 70 -0.91 0.48 -8.72
C ARG A 70 -1.74 -0.61 -8.03
N LYS A 71 -2.99 -0.80 -8.43
CA LYS A 71 -3.81 -1.92 -7.95
C LYS A 71 -3.21 -3.28 -8.33
N VAL A 72 -2.69 -3.43 -9.56
CA VAL A 72 -1.99 -4.66 -9.97
C VAL A 72 -0.75 -4.93 -9.11
N GLU A 73 0.02 -3.90 -8.76
CA GLU A 73 1.15 -4.04 -7.83
C GLU A 73 0.72 -4.49 -6.45
N LEU A 74 -0.38 -3.95 -5.93
CA LEU A 74 -0.95 -4.40 -4.67
C LEU A 74 -1.37 -5.87 -4.77
N VAL A 75 -2.12 -6.27 -5.82
CA VAL A 75 -2.45 -7.69 -6.05
C VAL A 75 -1.20 -8.56 -6.03
N ARG A 76 -0.16 -8.17 -6.80
CA ARG A 76 1.10 -8.88 -6.87
C ARG A 76 1.72 -9.10 -5.49
N SER A 77 1.75 -8.05 -4.67
CA SER A 77 2.34 -8.10 -3.34
C SER A 77 1.58 -8.99 -2.34
N LEU A 78 0.32 -9.32 -2.64
CA LEU A 78 -0.57 -10.11 -1.79
C LEU A 78 -0.65 -11.60 -2.19
N LEU A 79 -0.18 -11.99 -3.38
CA LEU A 79 -0.37 -13.35 -3.93
C LEU A 79 0.19 -14.46 -3.03
N HIS A 80 1.28 -14.20 -2.35
CA HIS A 80 1.92 -15.16 -1.43
C HIS A 80 1.39 -15.09 0.01
N ARG A 81 0.30 -14.31 0.26
CA ARG A 81 -0.35 -14.11 1.57
C ARG A 81 0.63 -13.59 2.63
N PRO A 82 1.23 -12.42 2.45
CA PRO A 82 2.11 -11.83 3.43
C PRO A 82 1.35 -11.53 4.74
N ARG A 83 2.07 -11.56 5.85
CA ARG A 83 1.56 -11.10 7.16
C ARG A 83 1.81 -9.60 7.37
N VAL A 84 2.79 -9.07 6.67
CA VAL A 84 3.18 -7.65 6.72
C VAL A 84 3.29 -7.12 5.30
N LEU A 85 2.70 -5.97 5.06
CA LEU A 85 2.82 -5.23 3.81
C LEU A 85 3.61 -3.93 4.06
N LEU A 86 4.68 -3.75 3.32
CA LEU A 86 5.42 -2.49 3.27
C LEU A 86 4.96 -1.70 2.05
N MET A 87 4.61 -0.44 2.25
CA MET A 87 4.17 0.45 1.18
C MET A 87 5.01 1.73 1.22
N ASP A 88 5.66 2.05 0.11
CA ASP A 88 6.48 3.23 -0.01
C ASP A 88 5.85 4.18 -1.03
N GLU A 89 5.29 5.30 -0.54
CA GLU A 89 4.60 6.32 -1.34
C GLU A 89 3.62 5.74 -2.37
N ALA A 90 2.84 4.74 -1.96
CA ALA A 90 2.07 3.88 -2.85
C ALA A 90 0.96 4.58 -3.65
N THR A 91 0.58 5.80 -3.29
CA THR A 91 -0.49 6.56 -3.96
C THR A 91 -0.01 7.80 -4.69
N VAL A 92 1.29 8.05 -4.70
CA VAL A 92 1.86 9.19 -5.42
C VAL A 92 1.52 9.11 -6.91
N GLY A 93 1.01 10.21 -7.47
CA GLY A 93 0.59 10.28 -8.87
C GLY A 93 -0.78 9.68 -9.18
N LEU A 94 -1.52 9.20 -8.17
CA LEU A 94 -2.90 8.76 -8.34
C LEU A 94 -3.87 9.93 -8.23
N ASP A 95 -4.95 9.85 -9.01
CA ASP A 95 -6.10 10.73 -8.81
C ASP A 95 -6.79 10.44 -7.45
N PRO A 96 -7.57 11.39 -6.90
CA PRO A 96 -8.18 11.25 -5.58
C PRO A 96 -9.06 9.99 -5.43
N ALA A 97 -9.81 9.63 -6.48
CA ALA A 97 -10.70 8.46 -6.44
C ALA A 97 -9.91 7.16 -6.39
N SER A 98 -8.88 7.02 -7.22
CA SER A 98 -7.97 5.86 -7.22
C SER A 98 -7.23 5.73 -5.89
N ARG A 99 -6.80 6.85 -5.30
CA ARG A 99 -6.16 6.88 -3.97
C ARG A 99 -7.10 6.35 -2.90
N GLN A 100 -8.33 6.87 -2.84
CA GLN A 100 -9.31 6.44 -1.85
C GLN A 100 -9.62 4.94 -1.98
N GLN A 101 -9.80 4.44 -3.20
CA GLN A 101 -10.03 3.01 -3.43
C GLN A 101 -8.88 2.14 -2.94
N LEU A 102 -7.63 2.60 -3.09
CA LEU A 102 -6.46 1.87 -2.60
C LEU A 102 -6.41 1.86 -1.06
N LEU A 103 -6.69 3.01 -0.42
CA LEU A 103 -6.78 3.13 1.03
C LEU A 103 -7.84 2.19 1.61
N ASP A 104 -9.03 2.17 1.01
CA ASP A 104 -10.14 1.32 1.46
C ASP A 104 -9.81 -0.16 1.31
N ALA A 105 -9.15 -0.55 0.20
CA ALA A 105 -8.70 -1.91 -0.02
C ALA A 105 -7.67 -2.35 1.03
N VAL A 106 -6.68 -1.51 1.33
CA VAL A 106 -5.66 -1.79 2.34
C VAL A 106 -6.28 -1.91 3.73
N ARG A 107 -7.20 -1.01 4.09
CA ARG A 107 -7.94 -1.09 5.36
C ARG A 107 -8.74 -2.38 5.49
N ALA A 108 -9.43 -2.78 4.42
CA ALA A 108 -10.18 -4.03 4.40
C ALA A 108 -9.28 -5.24 4.65
N LEU A 109 -8.06 -5.26 4.09
CA LEU A 109 -7.07 -6.31 4.32
C LEU A 109 -6.58 -6.33 5.78
N CYS A 110 -6.33 -5.17 6.39
CA CYS A 110 -5.97 -5.08 7.81
C CYS A 110 -7.08 -5.65 8.70
N THR A 111 -8.32 -5.23 8.47
CA THR A 111 -9.46 -5.59 9.32
C THR A 111 -9.88 -7.05 9.14
N ARG A 112 -9.96 -7.54 7.88
CA ARG A 112 -10.45 -8.87 7.56
C ARG A 112 -9.41 -9.96 7.76
N ASP A 113 -8.18 -9.68 7.33
CA ASP A 113 -7.13 -10.69 7.25
C ASP A 113 -6.08 -10.54 8.37
N GLY A 114 -6.20 -9.52 9.23
CA GLY A 114 -5.26 -9.23 10.31
C GLY A 114 -3.86 -8.88 9.80
N MET A 115 -3.77 -8.35 8.57
CA MET A 115 -2.49 -7.97 7.97
C MET A 115 -1.96 -6.69 8.61
N ALA A 116 -0.69 -6.69 9.00
CA ALA A 116 -0.01 -5.47 9.41
C ALA A 116 0.49 -4.69 8.20
N VAL A 117 0.31 -3.37 8.20
CA VAL A 117 0.79 -2.49 7.12
C VAL A 117 1.70 -1.42 7.68
N LEU A 118 2.90 -1.30 7.13
CA LEU A 118 3.79 -0.16 7.33
C LEU A 118 3.80 0.67 6.05
N TRP A 119 3.26 1.88 6.15
CA TRP A 119 3.09 2.77 5.00
C TRP A 119 3.91 4.05 5.19
N ALA A 120 4.95 4.22 4.39
CA ALA A 120 5.67 5.48 4.29
C ALA A 120 4.92 6.41 3.31
N THR A 121 4.57 7.61 3.77
CA THR A 121 3.89 8.63 2.96
C THR A 121 4.25 10.04 3.42
N HIS A 122 4.18 10.99 2.52
CA HIS A 122 4.22 12.42 2.84
C HIS A 122 2.82 13.07 2.76
N LEU A 123 1.78 12.28 2.47
CA LEU A 123 0.41 12.75 2.35
C LEU A 123 -0.32 12.67 3.70
N ILE A 124 -0.63 13.80 4.27
CA ILE A 124 -1.25 13.95 5.59
C ILE A 124 -2.58 13.19 5.69
N GLU A 125 -3.37 13.17 4.60
CA GLU A 125 -4.65 12.49 4.53
C GLU A 125 -4.53 10.97 4.71
N GLU A 126 -3.45 10.38 4.20
CA GLU A 126 -3.16 8.95 4.37
C GLU A 126 -2.74 8.63 5.80
N ALA A 127 -1.88 9.47 6.37
CA ALA A 127 -1.43 9.33 7.75
C ALA A 127 -2.61 9.39 8.74
N ARG A 128 -3.58 10.28 8.51
CA ARG A 128 -4.78 10.39 9.34
C ARG A 128 -5.61 9.10 9.40
N ALA A 129 -5.46 8.25 8.41
CA ALA A 129 -6.18 7.00 8.28
C ALA A 129 -5.54 5.82 9.04
N ALA A 130 -4.33 5.99 9.57
CA ALA A 130 -3.57 4.96 10.26
C ALA A 130 -3.99 4.78 11.72
N ASP A 131 -3.78 3.59 12.28
CA ASP A 131 -3.99 3.32 13.71
C ASP A 131 -2.86 3.93 14.56
N ARG A 132 -1.64 3.93 14.01
CA ARG A 132 -0.41 4.43 14.65
C ARG A 132 0.38 5.30 13.69
N LEU A 133 0.98 6.36 14.21
CA LEU A 133 1.80 7.32 13.48
C LEU A 133 3.23 7.30 13.98
N LEU A 134 4.16 7.33 13.04
CA LEU A 134 5.56 7.63 13.27
C LEU A 134 5.92 8.85 12.42
N LEU A 135 6.05 10.01 13.04
CA LEU A 135 6.42 11.25 12.36
C LEU A 135 7.94 11.42 12.38
N LEU A 136 8.53 11.40 11.18
CA LEU A 136 9.96 11.57 10.96
C LEU A 136 10.24 12.95 10.34
N HIS A 137 11.20 13.67 10.91
CA HIS A 137 11.69 14.94 10.36
C HIS A 137 13.20 15.11 10.61
N GLN A 138 13.96 15.40 9.57
CA GLN A 138 15.41 15.61 9.64
C GLN A 138 16.15 14.46 10.36
N GLY A 139 15.77 13.22 10.08
CA GLY A 139 16.37 12.02 10.69
C GLY A 139 15.98 11.75 12.14
N GLN A 140 15.04 12.53 12.71
CA GLN A 140 14.57 12.38 14.08
C GLN A 140 13.10 11.99 14.13
N VAL A 141 12.75 11.13 15.10
CA VAL A 141 11.37 10.83 15.42
C VAL A 141 10.78 12.00 16.21
N ARG A 142 9.74 12.64 15.68
CA ARG A 142 9.02 13.75 16.32
C ARG A 142 7.79 13.28 17.09
N PHE A 143 7.19 12.22 16.63
CA PHE A 143 6.06 11.57 17.28
C PHE A 143 6.09 10.07 16.97
N ASP A 144 5.74 9.27 17.97
CA ASP A 144 5.48 7.83 17.86
C ASP A 144 4.34 7.47 18.81
N GLY A 145 3.15 7.19 18.27
CA GLY A 145 1.96 6.93 19.07
C GLY A 145 0.74 6.62 18.21
N SER A 146 -0.41 6.41 18.85
CA SER A 146 -1.66 6.23 18.14
C SER A 146 -2.13 7.52 17.47
N THR A 147 -2.89 7.38 16.37
CA THR A 147 -3.54 8.54 15.73
C THR A 147 -4.50 9.26 16.69
N THR A 148 -5.12 8.53 17.61
CA THR A 148 -5.99 9.10 18.65
C THR A 148 -5.21 9.99 19.61
N GLU A 149 -4.02 9.55 20.09
CA GLU A 149 -3.15 10.37 20.94
C GLU A 149 -2.65 11.61 20.20
N PHE A 150 -2.29 11.45 18.92
CA PHE A 150 -1.88 12.58 18.08
C PHE A 150 -3.01 13.61 17.93
N MET A 151 -4.23 13.17 17.67
CA MET A 151 -5.41 14.04 17.56
C MET A 151 -5.79 14.69 18.88
N ALA A 152 -5.60 14.02 20.02
CA ALA A 152 -5.87 14.60 21.34
C ALA A 152 -4.90 15.75 21.67
N ALA A 153 -3.69 15.75 21.10
CA ALA A 153 -2.71 16.83 21.23
C ALA A 153 -2.95 18.00 20.26
N ALA A 154 -3.80 17.79 19.24
CA ALA A 154 -4.09 18.79 18.22
C ALA A 154 -5.05 19.85 18.75
N GLU A 155 -4.60 21.10 18.84
CA GLU A 155 -5.45 22.25 19.19
C GLU A 155 -6.53 22.44 18.12
N GLY A 156 -7.80 22.47 18.53
CA GLY A 156 -8.94 22.59 17.62
C GLY A 156 -9.22 21.36 16.76
N GLY A 157 -8.57 20.21 16.99
CA GLY A 157 -8.78 18.99 16.26
C GLY A 157 -8.23 18.99 14.82
N ASP A 158 -7.35 19.92 14.47
CA ASP A 158 -6.73 20.01 13.15
C ASP A 158 -5.46 19.16 13.06
N PHE A 159 -5.58 18.02 12.39
CA PHE A 159 -4.47 17.08 12.17
C PHE A 159 -3.29 17.71 11.43
N GLN A 160 -3.58 18.52 10.39
CA GLN A 160 -2.54 19.16 9.59
C GLN A 160 -1.77 20.21 10.38
N ALA A 161 -2.49 21.04 11.16
CA ALA A 161 -1.87 22.02 12.03
C ALA A 161 -0.97 21.35 13.07
N GLU A 162 -1.39 20.22 13.65
CA GLU A 162 -0.57 19.47 14.60
C GLU A 162 0.69 18.88 13.94
N VAL A 163 0.60 18.33 12.72
CA VAL A 163 1.79 17.88 11.97
C VAL A 163 2.77 19.04 11.80
N LEU A 164 2.32 20.20 11.34
CA LEU A 164 3.17 21.38 11.16
C LEU A 164 3.78 21.85 12.48
N ARG A 165 3.03 21.82 13.58
CA ARG A 165 3.50 22.17 14.93
C ARG A 165 4.64 21.24 15.38
N GLN A 166 4.50 19.94 15.15
CA GLN A 166 5.54 18.95 15.50
C GLN A 166 6.80 19.11 14.62
N LEU A 167 6.62 19.50 13.36
CA LEU A 167 7.74 19.78 12.46
C LEU A 167 8.45 21.11 12.78
N GLY A 168 7.71 22.14 13.24
CA GLY A 168 8.23 23.48 13.55
C GLY A 168 8.87 23.63 14.94
N ARG A 169 8.72 22.67 15.84
CA ARG A 169 9.22 22.74 17.23
C ARG A 169 10.76 22.73 17.41
N HIS A 170 11.54 22.80 16.34
CA HIS A 170 13.01 22.84 16.38
C HIS A 170 13.57 23.83 15.36
N GLY A 171 12.99 25.03 15.28
CA GLY A 171 13.50 26.17 14.53
C GLY A 171 13.99 27.33 15.42
N ASP A 172 14.22 27.07 16.72
CA ASP A 172 14.87 28.01 17.67
C ASP A 172 16.00 27.29 18.42
#